data_336103b9a6816cb7aaa3aedd22857270
#
_entry.id   336103b9a6816cb7aaa3aedd22857270
#
_cell.length_a   1.000
_cell.length_b   1.000
_cell.length_c   1.000
_cell.angle_alpha   90.00
_cell.angle_beta   90.00
_cell.angle_gamma   90.00
#
_symmetry.space_group_name_H-M   'P 1'
#
loop_
_entity.id
_entity.type
_entity.pdbx_description
1 polymer ?
#
loop_
_entity_poly.entity_id
_entity_poly.type
_entity_poly.pdbx_seq_one_letter_code
_entity_poly.pdbx_strand_id
1 'polypeptide(L)'
;TTLATFAFLLGLSELFIITSGGGAIDLSVAYTFTLTAYISAKMFRGSTTRVGVFVIIAVCILIGLVNAFINVYLHVHAMIGTLAVGYILFSIVLVYAQYSTMAPDKGWAKFVQTQIGGFSVPTMFCLILIALMVVFLYHTKFGKQLHAVGQGHLVAKFAGIPVNRILTISFVSSSLLAGLGGIICCAYVNGSYQTLGSTYQMSAISAAMIGGTLVSGGKSSVVGTYLGAIMLTLLGTLLNLTGLEKGWQYVIEGSIIILLLLNSSSQKH
;
A
#
# COMPACT_ATOMS: atom_id res chain seq x y z
N THR A 1 11.67 12.96 -2.60
CA THR A 1 10.67 12.77 -1.53
C THR A 1 9.31 12.34 -2.07
N THR A 2 8.81 12.93 -3.17
CA THR A 2 7.47 12.63 -3.71
C THR A 2 7.31 11.17 -4.17
N LEU A 3 8.32 10.56 -4.78
CA LEU A 3 8.28 9.15 -5.16
C LEU A 3 8.19 8.21 -3.95
N ALA A 4 8.86 8.57 -2.86
CA ALA A 4 8.77 7.83 -1.59
C ALA A 4 7.35 7.83 -1.00
N THR A 5 6.56 8.86 -1.31
CA THR A 5 5.15 8.96 -0.92
C THR A 5 4.33 7.78 -1.43
N PHE A 6 4.54 7.35 -2.67
CA PHE A 6 3.79 6.25 -3.26
C PHE A 6 4.20 4.89 -2.69
N ALA A 7 5.51 4.67 -2.52
CA ALA A 7 6.02 3.49 -1.83
C ALA A 7 5.51 3.44 -0.37
N PHE A 8 5.41 4.59 0.31
CA PHE A 8 4.86 4.68 1.66
C PHE A 8 3.36 4.36 1.71
N LEU A 9 2.54 4.90 0.79
CA LEU A 9 1.10 4.65 0.78
C LEU A 9 0.79 3.15 0.58
N LEU A 10 1.51 2.49 -0.33
CA LEU A 10 1.43 1.04 -0.46
C LEU A 10 2.02 0.33 0.76
N GLY A 11 3.14 0.79 1.31
CA GLY A 11 3.74 0.24 2.52
C GLY A 11 2.83 0.37 3.74
N LEU A 12 2.05 1.45 3.82
CA LEU A 12 1.05 1.65 4.86
C LEU A 12 -0.14 0.68 4.68
N SER A 13 -0.53 0.37 3.43
CA SER A 13 -1.51 -0.66 3.14
C SER A 13 -1.04 -2.03 3.62
N GLU A 14 0.20 -2.40 3.29
CA GLU A 14 0.82 -3.65 3.73
C GLU A 14 1.00 -3.72 5.25
N LEU A 15 1.31 -2.59 5.88
CA LEU A 15 1.49 -2.51 7.33
C LEU A 15 0.26 -3.04 8.09
N PHE A 16 -0.97 -2.77 7.63
CA PHE A 16 -2.19 -3.30 8.27
C PHE A 16 -2.24 -4.83 8.20
N ILE A 17 -1.89 -5.39 7.04
CA ILE A 17 -1.96 -6.82 6.80
C ILE A 17 -0.82 -7.55 7.53
N ILE A 18 0.41 -7.05 7.44
CA ILE A 18 1.55 -7.63 8.15
C ILE A 18 1.32 -7.56 9.67
N THR A 19 0.81 -6.44 10.18
CA THR A 19 0.51 -6.28 11.61
C THR A 19 -0.54 -7.28 12.12
N SER A 20 -1.47 -7.70 11.27
CA SER A 20 -2.50 -8.67 11.63
C SER A 20 -1.96 -10.08 11.94
N GLY A 21 -0.71 -10.36 11.58
CA GLY A 21 0.00 -11.59 11.93
C GLY A 21 -0.16 -12.73 10.93
N GLY A 22 0.35 -13.89 11.31
CA GLY A 22 0.30 -15.09 10.47
C GLY A 22 1.17 -15.04 9.22
N GLY A 23 2.12 -14.10 9.13
CA GLY A 23 2.95 -13.88 7.94
C GLY A 23 2.15 -13.38 6.74
N ALA A 24 1.02 -12.73 6.99
CA ALA A 24 0.14 -12.25 5.95
C ALA A 24 0.77 -11.07 5.18
N ILE A 25 0.70 -11.14 3.84
CA ILE A 25 1.09 -10.09 2.89
C ILE A 25 -0.03 -10.00 1.85
N ASP A 26 -0.42 -8.79 1.46
CA ASP A 26 -1.49 -8.56 0.48
C ASP A 26 -0.92 -8.24 -0.89
N LEU A 27 -0.78 -9.24 -1.74
CA LEU A 27 -0.26 -9.06 -3.10
C LEU A 27 -1.25 -8.40 -4.07
N SER A 28 -2.50 -8.14 -3.67
CA SER A 28 -3.50 -7.44 -4.49
C SER A 28 -3.37 -5.91 -4.42
N VAL A 29 -2.63 -5.38 -3.44
CA VAL A 29 -2.48 -3.94 -3.16
C VAL A 29 -1.99 -3.16 -4.38
N ALA A 30 -0.98 -3.66 -5.09
CA ALA A 30 -0.44 -3.03 -6.29
C ALA A 30 -1.44 -2.96 -7.44
N TYR A 31 -2.25 -3.99 -7.60
CA TYR A 31 -3.28 -4.03 -8.64
C TYR A 31 -4.49 -3.16 -8.28
N THR A 32 -4.85 -3.09 -6.99
CA THR A 32 -5.85 -2.15 -6.46
C THR A 32 -5.42 -0.70 -6.72
N PHE A 33 -4.16 -0.38 -6.43
CA PHE A 33 -3.55 0.91 -6.72
C PHE A 33 -3.64 1.26 -8.22
N THR A 34 -3.27 0.32 -9.09
CA THR A 34 -3.32 0.52 -10.55
C THR A 34 -4.75 0.70 -11.04
N LEU A 35 -5.69 -0.12 -10.58
CA LEU A 35 -7.09 -0.04 -10.97
C LEU A 35 -7.70 1.31 -10.59
N THR A 36 -7.45 1.78 -9.37
CA THR A 36 -7.95 3.08 -8.90
C THR A 36 -7.32 4.25 -9.64
N ALA A 37 -6.05 4.13 -10.05
CA ALA A 37 -5.40 5.09 -10.95
C ALA A 37 -6.14 5.21 -12.28
N TYR A 38 -6.52 4.09 -12.90
CA TYR A 38 -7.30 4.08 -14.14
C TYR A 38 -8.71 4.66 -13.96
N ILE A 39 -9.41 4.29 -12.88
CA ILE A 39 -10.75 4.83 -12.59
C ILE A 39 -10.67 6.34 -12.36
N SER A 40 -9.68 6.84 -11.62
CA SER A 40 -9.51 8.27 -11.36
C SER A 40 -9.20 9.05 -12.65
N ALA A 41 -8.33 8.52 -13.51
CA ALA A 41 -8.02 9.13 -14.80
C ALA A 41 -9.26 9.33 -15.68
N LYS A 42 -10.20 8.39 -15.64
CA LYS A 42 -11.44 8.47 -16.41
C LYS A 42 -12.51 9.35 -15.77
N MET A 43 -12.68 9.24 -14.46
CA MET A 43 -13.85 9.81 -13.78
C MET A 43 -13.60 11.17 -13.12
N PHE A 44 -12.34 11.55 -12.87
CA PHE A 44 -12.05 12.85 -12.27
C PHE A 44 -12.04 13.94 -13.35
N ARG A 45 -13.22 14.24 -13.89
CA ARG A 45 -13.42 15.25 -14.93
C ARG A 45 -14.65 16.09 -14.57
N GLY A 46 -14.43 17.31 -14.08
CA GLY A 46 -15.51 18.25 -13.77
C GLY A 46 -16.56 17.68 -12.82
N SER A 47 -17.83 17.63 -13.25
CA SER A 47 -18.95 17.18 -12.42
C SER A 47 -18.90 15.69 -12.04
N THR A 48 -18.18 14.85 -12.78
CA THR A 48 -18.09 13.41 -12.52
C THR A 48 -17.10 13.05 -11.42
N THR A 49 -16.27 14.00 -10.94
CA THR A 49 -15.26 13.76 -9.90
C THR A 49 -15.87 13.21 -8.61
N ARG A 50 -17.01 13.76 -8.16
CA ARG A 50 -17.68 13.27 -6.93
C ARG A 50 -18.12 11.82 -7.09
N VAL A 51 -18.73 11.47 -8.21
CA VAL A 51 -19.13 10.09 -8.52
C VAL A 51 -17.91 9.18 -8.57
N GLY A 52 -16.81 9.64 -9.18
CA GLY A 52 -15.55 8.91 -9.25
C GLY A 52 -14.98 8.55 -7.88
N VAL A 53 -15.01 9.47 -6.92
CA VAL A 53 -14.58 9.21 -5.54
C VAL A 53 -15.44 8.13 -4.89
N PHE A 54 -16.77 8.20 -5.01
CA PHE A 54 -17.65 7.18 -4.46
C PHE A 54 -17.44 5.80 -5.11
N VAL A 55 -17.25 5.75 -6.42
CA VAL A 55 -16.96 4.52 -7.15
C VAL A 55 -15.64 3.90 -6.66
N ILE A 56 -14.58 4.70 -6.51
CA ILE A 56 -13.29 4.20 -6.04
C ILE A 56 -13.41 3.65 -4.61
N ILE A 57 -14.07 4.37 -3.71
CA ILE A 57 -14.29 3.90 -2.33
C ILE A 57 -15.06 2.57 -2.34
N ALA A 58 -16.14 2.47 -3.13
CA ALA A 58 -16.93 1.25 -3.24
C ALA A 58 -16.10 0.08 -3.79
N VAL A 59 -15.30 0.32 -4.83
CA VAL A 59 -14.40 -0.69 -5.42
C VAL A 59 -13.35 -1.14 -4.40
N CYS A 60 -12.71 -0.22 -3.68
CA CYS A 60 -11.73 -0.57 -2.65
C CYS A 60 -12.35 -1.39 -1.51
N ILE A 61 -13.54 -1.00 -1.04
CA ILE A 61 -14.26 -1.77 -0.02
C ILE A 61 -14.60 -3.17 -0.54
N LEU A 62 -15.08 -3.28 -1.77
CA LEU A 62 -15.39 -4.58 -2.38
C LEU A 62 -14.15 -5.47 -2.47
N ILE A 63 -13.02 -4.94 -2.95
CA ILE A 63 -11.76 -5.69 -3.04
C ILE A 63 -11.31 -6.14 -1.64
N GLY A 64 -11.33 -5.25 -0.66
CA GLY A 64 -10.98 -5.57 0.72
C GLY A 64 -11.88 -6.64 1.34
N LEU A 65 -13.20 -6.58 1.07
CA LEU A 65 -14.15 -7.61 1.52
C LEU A 65 -13.93 -8.96 0.82
N VAL A 66 -13.64 -8.98 -0.48
CA VAL A 66 -13.32 -10.20 -1.22
C VAL A 66 -12.04 -10.84 -0.67
N ASN A 67 -10.98 -10.05 -0.46
CA ASN A 67 -9.75 -10.54 0.17
C ASN A 67 -10.01 -11.08 1.58
N ALA A 68 -10.78 -10.34 2.39
CA ALA A 68 -11.16 -10.81 3.73
C ALA A 68 -11.98 -12.09 3.67
N PHE A 69 -12.94 -12.20 2.75
CA PHE A 69 -13.74 -13.40 2.59
C PHE A 69 -12.86 -14.62 2.28
N ILE A 70 -11.95 -14.50 1.33
CA ILE A 70 -11.07 -15.60 0.92
C ILE A 70 -10.12 -15.99 2.08
N ASN A 71 -9.53 -15.01 2.77
CA ASN A 71 -8.48 -15.30 3.77
C ASN A 71 -9.05 -15.63 5.14
N VAL A 72 -10.10 -14.92 5.58
CA VAL A 72 -10.65 -15.04 6.95
C VAL A 72 -11.71 -16.12 7.04
N TYR A 73 -12.59 -16.25 6.03
CA TYR A 73 -13.72 -17.17 6.07
C TYR A 73 -13.45 -18.48 5.32
N LEU A 74 -12.74 -18.44 4.18
CA LEU A 74 -12.33 -19.65 3.47
C LEU A 74 -10.99 -20.21 3.98
N HIS A 75 -10.31 -19.52 4.90
CA HIS A 75 -9.03 -19.91 5.50
C HIS A 75 -7.92 -20.17 4.47
N VAL A 76 -7.96 -19.48 3.33
CA VAL A 76 -6.89 -19.53 2.33
C VAL A 76 -5.73 -18.66 2.81
N HIS A 77 -4.50 -19.11 2.66
CA HIS A 77 -3.33 -18.32 3.04
C HIS A 77 -3.30 -16.96 2.32
N ALA A 78 -3.03 -15.87 3.05
CA ALA A 78 -3.17 -14.51 2.57
C ALA A 78 -2.46 -14.26 1.23
N MET A 79 -1.19 -14.66 1.11
CA MET A 79 -0.42 -14.47 -0.13
C MET A 79 -1.07 -15.13 -1.34
N ILE A 80 -1.63 -16.35 -1.18
CA ILE A 80 -2.24 -17.09 -2.29
C ILE A 80 -3.58 -16.46 -2.68
N GLY A 81 -4.43 -16.15 -1.69
CA GLY A 81 -5.74 -15.55 -1.94
C GLY A 81 -5.64 -14.17 -2.57
N THR A 82 -4.79 -13.31 -2.01
CA THR A 82 -4.61 -11.94 -2.53
C THR A 82 -3.90 -11.90 -3.87
N LEU A 83 -2.99 -12.86 -4.15
CA LEU A 83 -2.37 -12.99 -5.47
C LEU A 83 -3.42 -13.34 -6.53
N ALA A 84 -4.32 -14.29 -6.25
CA ALA A 84 -5.39 -14.66 -7.17
C ALA A 84 -6.33 -13.47 -7.45
N VAL A 85 -6.75 -12.74 -6.40
CA VAL A 85 -7.53 -11.50 -6.55
C VAL A 85 -6.75 -10.47 -7.35
N GLY A 86 -5.44 -10.30 -7.06
CA GLY A 86 -4.55 -9.41 -7.80
C GLY A 86 -4.53 -9.68 -9.30
N TYR A 87 -4.44 -10.95 -9.72
CA TYR A 87 -4.48 -11.31 -11.14
C TYR A 87 -5.84 -11.02 -11.79
N ILE A 88 -6.95 -11.20 -11.06
CA ILE A 88 -8.27 -10.80 -11.55
C ILE A 88 -8.32 -9.29 -11.76
N LEU A 89 -7.84 -8.49 -10.79
CA LEU A 89 -7.76 -7.04 -10.92
C LEU A 89 -6.86 -6.60 -12.07
N PHE A 90 -5.73 -7.28 -12.26
CA PHE A 90 -4.83 -7.03 -13.39
C PHE A 90 -5.52 -7.28 -14.74
N SER A 91 -6.25 -8.38 -14.84
CA SER A 91 -7.03 -8.68 -16.05
C SER A 91 -8.08 -7.61 -16.34
N ILE A 92 -8.77 -7.11 -15.29
CA ILE A 92 -9.70 -5.97 -15.43
C ILE A 92 -8.97 -4.72 -15.93
N VAL A 93 -7.78 -4.43 -15.38
CA VAL A 93 -6.95 -3.29 -15.83
C VAL A 93 -6.56 -3.45 -17.30
N LEU A 94 -6.16 -4.65 -17.75
CA LEU A 94 -5.81 -4.90 -19.14
C LEU A 94 -6.97 -4.62 -20.09
N VAL A 95 -8.16 -5.13 -19.77
CA VAL A 95 -9.38 -4.87 -20.57
C VAL A 95 -9.69 -3.37 -20.58
N TYR A 96 -9.62 -2.72 -19.43
CA TYR A 96 -9.93 -1.30 -19.29
C TYR A 96 -8.95 -0.40 -20.06
N ALA A 97 -7.67 -0.77 -20.07
CA ALA A 97 -6.60 -0.05 -20.74
C ALA A 97 -6.75 -0.04 -22.28
N GLN A 98 -7.42 -1.05 -22.87
CA GLN A 98 -7.65 -1.10 -24.32
C GLN A 98 -8.60 -0.01 -24.83
N TYR A 99 -9.49 0.49 -23.98
CA TYR A 99 -10.58 1.39 -24.38
C TYR A 99 -10.34 2.87 -24.07
N SER A 100 -9.22 3.24 -23.47
CA SER A 100 -9.02 4.64 -23.08
C SER A 100 -7.57 5.04 -22.89
N THR A 101 -7.17 6.15 -23.53
CA THR A 101 -5.97 6.91 -23.19
C THR A 101 -6.19 7.60 -21.84
N MET A 102 -5.36 7.28 -20.85
CA MET A 102 -5.64 7.58 -19.44
C MET A 102 -4.79 8.74 -18.93
N ALA A 103 -5.09 9.95 -19.42
CA ALA A 103 -4.59 11.16 -18.78
C ALA A 103 -5.60 11.67 -17.76
N PRO A 104 -5.17 12.06 -16.56
CA PRO A 104 -6.03 12.67 -15.55
C PRO A 104 -6.51 14.06 -16.00
N ASP A 105 -7.52 14.60 -15.32
CA ASP A 105 -7.93 15.99 -15.55
C ASP A 105 -6.79 16.96 -15.25
N LYS A 106 -6.59 17.94 -16.15
CA LYS A 106 -5.48 18.91 -16.05
C LYS A 106 -5.52 19.70 -14.74
N GLY A 107 -6.70 20.04 -14.25
CA GLY A 107 -6.86 20.77 -13.00
C GLY A 107 -6.40 19.94 -11.79
N TRP A 108 -6.81 18.67 -11.74
CA TRP A 108 -6.41 17.72 -10.71
C TRP A 108 -4.91 17.42 -10.75
N ALA A 109 -4.35 17.15 -11.93
CA ALA A 109 -2.92 16.93 -12.09
C ALA A 109 -2.10 18.14 -11.64
N LYS A 110 -2.49 19.36 -12.06
CA LYS A 110 -1.84 20.61 -11.65
C LYS A 110 -1.89 20.79 -10.13
N PHE A 111 -3.01 20.54 -9.49
CA PHE A 111 -3.14 20.62 -8.03
C PHE A 111 -2.17 19.66 -7.32
N VAL A 112 -2.15 18.39 -7.72
CA VAL A 112 -1.28 17.38 -7.10
C VAL A 112 0.20 17.66 -7.35
N GLN A 113 0.56 18.23 -8.51
CA GLN A 113 1.94 18.61 -8.85
C GLN A 113 2.39 19.93 -8.22
N THR A 114 1.49 20.72 -7.61
CA THR A 114 1.83 21.98 -6.97
C THR A 114 2.79 21.74 -5.80
N GLN A 115 3.73 22.67 -5.64
CA GLN A 115 4.64 22.70 -4.50
C GLN A 115 4.26 23.86 -3.59
N ILE A 116 4.16 23.60 -2.29
CA ILE A 116 3.84 24.58 -1.24
C ILE A 116 4.99 24.56 -0.24
N GLY A 117 5.70 25.68 -0.09
CA GLY A 117 6.83 25.76 0.82
C GLY A 117 7.97 24.79 0.53
N GLY A 118 8.18 24.41 -0.76
CA GLY A 118 9.22 23.44 -1.17
C GLY A 118 8.81 21.97 -1.06
N PHE A 119 7.62 21.67 -0.53
CA PHE A 119 7.06 20.30 -0.48
C PHE A 119 5.96 20.12 -1.52
N SER A 120 5.92 18.97 -2.15
CA SER A 120 4.81 18.62 -3.06
C SER A 120 3.55 18.30 -2.26
N VAL A 121 2.37 18.56 -2.85
CA VAL A 121 1.07 18.24 -2.23
C VAL A 121 0.98 16.78 -1.77
N PRO A 122 1.42 15.75 -2.53
CA PRO A 122 1.47 14.37 -2.05
C PRO A 122 2.31 14.17 -0.80
N THR A 123 3.46 14.86 -0.69
CA THR A 123 4.32 14.75 0.50
C THR A 123 3.64 15.37 1.72
N MET A 124 3.00 16.52 1.59
CA MET A 124 2.24 17.13 2.69
C MET A 124 1.07 16.26 3.12
N PHE A 125 0.34 15.69 2.16
CA PHE A 125 -0.73 14.73 2.43
C PHE A 125 -0.22 13.53 3.23
N CYS A 126 0.95 12.97 2.87
CA CYS A 126 1.54 11.87 3.61
C CYS A 126 1.93 12.24 5.05
N LEU A 127 2.48 13.44 5.28
CA LEU A 127 2.81 13.87 6.64
C LEU A 127 1.57 13.95 7.53
N ILE A 128 0.46 14.46 6.99
CA ILE A 128 -0.83 14.50 7.68
C ILE A 128 -1.32 13.06 7.91
N LEU A 129 -1.23 12.20 6.91
CA LEU A 129 -1.66 10.80 6.99
C LEU A 129 -0.83 10.01 8.03
N ILE A 130 0.47 10.26 8.13
CA ILE A 130 1.33 9.67 9.17
C ILE A 130 0.78 10.03 10.56
N ALA A 131 0.52 11.32 10.83
CA ALA A 131 -0.01 11.75 12.12
C ALA A 131 -1.35 11.09 12.43
N LEU A 132 -2.27 11.03 11.45
CA LEU A 132 -3.57 10.37 11.57
C LEU A 132 -3.41 8.86 11.84
N MET A 133 -2.52 8.17 11.12
CA MET A 133 -2.32 6.73 11.26
C MET A 133 -1.60 6.35 12.55
N VAL A 134 -0.69 7.19 13.04
CA VAL A 134 -0.10 7.03 14.37
C VAL A 134 -1.20 7.09 15.44
N VAL A 135 -2.06 8.10 15.40
CA VAL A 135 -3.19 8.18 16.33
C VAL A 135 -4.13 6.97 16.16
N PHE A 136 -4.47 6.61 14.92
CA PHE A 136 -5.38 5.52 14.64
C PHE A 136 -4.86 4.17 15.16
N LEU A 137 -3.60 3.82 14.89
CA LEU A 137 -3.03 2.51 15.26
C LEU A 137 -2.65 2.42 16.75
N TYR A 138 -2.19 3.50 17.38
CA TYR A 138 -1.69 3.40 18.77
C TYR A 138 -2.71 3.86 19.82
N HIS A 139 -3.68 4.72 19.45
CA HIS A 139 -4.60 5.30 20.41
C HIS A 139 -6.04 4.79 20.29
N THR A 140 -6.44 4.16 19.15
CA THR A 140 -7.80 3.61 19.00
C THR A 140 -7.92 2.16 19.53
N LYS A 141 -9.15 1.76 19.83
CA LYS A 141 -9.46 0.36 20.19
C LYS A 141 -9.10 -0.61 19.07
N PHE A 142 -9.38 -0.22 17.80
CA PHE A 142 -9.07 -1.05 16.65
C PHE A 142 -7.56 -1.33 16.54
N GLY A 143 -6.71 -0.31 16.60
CA GLY A 143 -5.27 -0.50 16.49
C GLY A 143 -4.69 -1.37 17.60
N LYS A 144 -5.14 -1.18 18.84
CA LYS A 144 -4.74 -2.04 19.98
C LYS A 144 -5.18 -3.49 19.78
N GLN A 145 -6.40 -3.71 19.29
CA GLN A 145 -6.90 -5.05 18.98
C GLN A 145 -6.15 -5.67 17.78
N LEU A 146 -5.79 -4.88 16.76
CA LEU A 146 -5.00 -5.34 15.62
C LEU A 146 -3.63 -5.86 16.08
N HIS A 147 -2.93 -5.11 16.94
CA HIS A 147 -1.66 -5.55 17.50
C HIS A 147 -1.81 -6.82 18.36
N ALA A 148 -2.87 -6.92 19.16
CA ALA A 148 -3.16 -8.12 19.95
C ALA A 148 -3.47 -9.34 19.08
N VAL A 149 -4.28 -9.17 18.02
CA VAL A 149 -4.56 -10.24 17.05
C VAL A 149 -3.28 -10.71 16.36
N GLY A 150 -2.40 -9.76 15.97
CA GLY A 150 -1.13 -10.09 15.34
C GLY A 150 -0.13 -10.83 16.22
N GLN A 151 -0.23 -10.68 17.53
CA GLN A 151 0.60 -11.47 18.46
C GLN A 151 0.16 -12.92 18.57
N GLY A 152 -1.13 -13.21 18.34
CA GLY A 152 -1.65 -14.57 18.35
C GLY A 152 -3.16 -14.62 18.22
N HIS A 153 -3.65 -15.12 17.11
CA HIS A 153 -5.09 -15.18 16.80
C HIS A 153 -5.88 -15.96 17.86
N LEU A 154 -5.35 -17.10 18.32
CA LEU A 154 -6.02 -17.92 19.34
C LEU A 154 -6.08 -17.20 20.69
N VAL A 155 -4.97 -16.60 21.12
CA VAL A 155 -4.90 -15.86 22.39
C VAL A 155 -5.84 -14.66 22.36
N ALA A 156 -5.84 -13.90 21.26
CA ALA A 156 -6.75 -12.77 21.08
C ALA A 156 -8.22 -13.20 21.12
N LYS A 157 -8.55 -14.35 20.52
CA LYS A 157 -9.91 -14.92 20.55
C LYS A 157 -10.33 -15.29 21.97
N PHE A 158 -9.46 -15.93 22.76
CA PHE A 158 -9.74 -16.25 24.16
C PHE A 158 -9.87 -15.00 25.05
N ALA A 159 -9.20 -13.91 24.68
CA ALA A 159 -9.37 -12.60 25.33
C ALA A 159 -10.66 -11.85 24.89
N GLY A 160 -11.53 -12.48 24.11
CA GLY A 160 -12.81 -11.90 23.68
C GLY A 160 -12.68 -10.90 22.52
N ILE A 161 -11.53 -10.83 21.83
CA ILE A 161 -11.34 -9.95 20.68
C ILE A 161 -12.00 -10.58 19.44
N PRO A 162 -12.83 -9.85 18.69
CA PRO A 162 -13.49 -10.36 17.49
C PRO A 162 -12.51 -10.44 16.31
N VAL A 163 -11.62 -11.45 16.31
CA VAL A 163 -10.50 -11.61 15.36
C VAL A 163 -10.94 -11.44 13.91
N ASN A 164 -12.00 -12.14 13.47
CA ASN A 164 -12.47 -12.08 12.09
C ASN A 164 -12.86 -10.66 11.66
N ARG A 165 -13.49 -9.88 12.56
CA ARG A 165 -13.85 -8.48 12.27
C ARG A 165 -12.60 -7.61 12.14
N ILE A 166 -11.61 -7.81 13.03
CA ILE A 166 -10.35 -7.04 12.96
C ILE A 166 -9.62 -7.34 11.66
N LEU A 167 -9.50 -8.61 11.26
CA LEU A 167 -8.87 -9.00 10.01
C LEU A 167 -9.62 -8.44 8.79
N THR A 168 -10.95 -8.51 8.79
CA THR A 168 -11.77 -7.94 7.70
C THR A 168 -11.55 -6.42 7.56
N ILE A 169 -11.56 -5.69 8.68
CA ILE A 169 -11.30 -4.24 8.66
C ILE A 169 -9.88 -3.96 8.17
N SER A 170 -8.89 -4.79 8.50
CA SER A 170 -7.52 -4.63 8.04
C SER A 170 -7.41 -4.75 6.52
N PHE A 171 -8.06 -5.74 5.89
CA PHE A 171 -8.10 -5.88 4.42
C PHE A 171 -8.81 -4.70 3.75
N VAL A 172 -9.93 -4.24 4.30
CA VAL A 172 -10.64 -3.07 3.78
C VAL A 172 -9.80 -1.80 3.91
N SER A 173 -9.14 -1.60 5.06
CA SER A 173 -8.25 -0.44 5.27
C SER A 173 -7.05 -0.47 4.32
N SER A 174 -6.45 -1.65 4.10
CA SER A 174 -5.36 -1.87 3.14
C SER A 174 -5.79 -1.44 1.73
N SER A 175 -6.91 -1.97 1.24
CA SER A 175 -7.41 -1.65 -0.09
C SER A 175 -7.77 -0.16 -0.26
N LEU A 176 -8.33 0.49 0.77
CA LEU A 176 -8.63 1.93 0.74
C LEU A 176 -7.36 2.78 0.66
N LEU A 177 -6.32 2.44 1.42
CA LEU A 177 -5.03 3.15 1.39
C LEU A 177 -4.33 2.97 0.04
N ALA A 178 -4.36 1.75 -0.51
CA ALA A 178 -3.86 1.48 -1.86
C ALA A 178 -4.60 2.31 -2.91
N GLY A 179 -5.93 2.39 -2.80
CA GLY A 179 -6.75 3.18 -3.69
C GLY A 179 -6.44 4.67 -3.64
N LEU A 180 -6.26 5.23 -2.45
CA LEU A 180 -5.81 6.62 -2.27
C LEU A 180 -4.46 6.87 -2.95
N GLY A 181 -3.52 5.94 -2.77
CA GLY A 181 -2.22 6.02 -3.42
C GLY A 181 -2.32 6.05 -4.95
N GLY A 182 -3.16 5.20 -5.54
CA GLY A 182 -3.38 5.15 -6.99
C GLY A 182 -3.93 6.44 -7.58
N ILE A 183 -4.92 7.05 -6.90
CA ILE A 183 -5.50 8.34 -7.31
C ILE A 183 -4.43 9.44 -7.37
N ILE A 184 -3.64 9.58 -6.30
CA ILE A 184 -2.63 10.62 -6.17
C ILE A 184 -1.47 10.36 -7.15
N CYS A 185 -1.05 9.10 -7.30
CA CYS A 185 0.03 8.74 -8.21
C CYS A 185 -0.34 9.02 -9.67
N CYS A 186 -1.55 8.65 -10.12
CA CYS A 186 -2.04 8.93 -11.45
C CYS A 186 -1.97 10.42 -11.79
N ALA A 187 -2.41 11.27 -10.88
CA ALA A 187 -2.36 12.73 -11.05
C ALA A 187 -0.92 13.27 -11.08
N TYR A 188 -0.03 12.71 -10.25
CA TYR A 188 1.37 13.13 -10.17
C TYR A 188 2.15 12.75 -11.42
N VAL A 189 2.03 11.50 -11.90
CA VAL A 189 2.73 11.03 -13.11
C VAL A 189 2.03 11.43 -14.40
N ASN A 190 0.89 12.12 -14.28
CA ASN A 190 0.07 12.59 -15.40
C ASN A 190 -0.42 11.47 -16.33
N GLY A 191 -0.71 10.31 -15.74
CA GLY A 191 -1.20 9.15 -16.49
C GLY A 191 -1.37 7.89 -15.65
N SER A 192 -1.90 6.86 -16.29
CA SER A 192 -1.95 5.51 -15.72
C SER A 192 -1.42 4.50 -16.73
N TYR A 193 -0.66 3.51 -16.26
CA TYR A 193 -0.14 2.40 -17.04
C TYR A 193 -0.25 1.09 -16.26
N GLN A 194 -0.25 -0.03 -16.96
CA GLN A 194 -0.64 -1.33 -16.42
C GLN A 194 0.21 -1.80 -15.24
N THR A 195 1.49 -1.42 -15.20
CA THR A 195 2.45 -1.82 -14.18
C THR A 195 2.69 -0.74 -13.12
N LEU A 196 1.83 0.30 -13.03
CA LEU A 196 2.02 1.44 -12.15
C LEU A 196 2.22 1.03 -10.68
N GLY A 197 1.34 0.20 -10.14
CA GLY A 197 1.42 -0.25 -8.75
C GLY A 197 2.52 -1.28 -8.52
N SER A 198 2.74 -2.20 -9.47
CA SER A 198 3.75 -3.25 -9.32
C SER A 198 5.18 -2.70 -9.22
N THR A 199 5.43 -1.51 -9.79
CA THR A 199 6.70 -0.80 -9.64
C THR A 199 7.04 -0.48 -8.18
N TYR A 200 6.03 -0.25 -7.33
CA TYR A 200 6.21 0.11 -5.92
C TYR A 200 6.00 -1.06 -4.95
N GLN A 201 5.48 -2.20 -5.40
CA GLN A 201 5.04 -3.29 -4.52
C GLN A 201 6.16 -3.84 -3.63
N MET A 202 7.31 -4.21 -4.22
CA MET A 202 8.43 -4.76 -3.46
C MET A 202 9.03 -3.73 -2.51
N SER A 203 9.21 -2.49 -2.98
CA SER A 203 9.70 -1.41 -2.13
C SER A 203 8.73 -1.08 -0.99
N ALA A 204 7.43 -1.22 -1.20
CA ALA A 204 6.40 -0.99 -0.18
C ALA A 204 6.46 -2.03 0.94
N ILE A 205 6.49 -3.33 0.59
CA ILE A 205 6.63 -4.43 1.54
C ILE A 205 7.94 -4.27 2.34
N SER A 206 9.04 -4.04 1.63
CA SER A 206 10.36 -3.87 2.23
C SER A 206 10.41 -2.64 3.14
N ALA A 207 9.80 -1.52 2.76
CA ALA A 207 9.72 -0.30 3.57
C ALA A 207 8.99 -0.56 4.89
N ALA A 208 7.89 -1.31 4.88
CA ALA A 208 7.17 -1.67 6.10
C ALA A 208 8.03 -2.55 7.03
N MET A 209 8.73 -3.54 6.47
CA MET A 209 9.57 -4.48 7.21
C MET A 209 10.83 -3.81 7.77
N ILE A 210 11.58 -3.09 6.94
CA ILE A 210 12.78 -2.33 7.35
C ILE A 210 12.40 -1.25 8.35
N GLY A 211 11.22 -0.65 8.20
CA GLY A 211 10.67 0.34 9.10
C GLY A 211 10.30 -0.19 10.50
N GLY A 212 10.47 -1.50 10.75
CA GLY A 212 10.27 -2.12 12.06
C GLY A 212 8.91 -2.75 12.28
N THR A 213 8.12 -2.96 11.21
CA THR A 213 6.93 -3.80 11.25
C THR A 213 7.35 -5.27 11.23
N LEU A 214 6.95 -6.04 12.25
CA LEU A 214 7.34 -7.44 12.37
C LEU A 214 6.53 -8.32 11.41
N VAL A 215 7.21 -9.14 10.61
CA VAL A 215 6.58 -10.12 9.70
C VAL A 215 5.72 -11.14 10.48
N SER A 216 6.12 -11.48 11.70
CA SER A 216 5.31 -12.34 12.59
C SER A 216 4.01 -11.69 13.04
N GLY A 217 3.85 -10.37 12.85
CA GLY A 217 2.70 -9.58 13.28
C GLY A 217 2.84 -8.97 14.70
N GLY A 218 1.83 -8.27 15.12
CA GLY A 218 1.68 -7.73 16.46
C GLY A 218 2.51 -6.50 16.78
N LYS A 219 3.36 -6.04 15.88
CA LYS A 219 4.12 -4.78 16.03
C LYS A 219 4.24 -4.11 14.68
N SER A 220 4.00 -2.81 14.64
CA SER A 220 4.12 -1.99 13.44
C SER A 220 4.75 -0.62 13.76
N SER A 221 5.26 0.05 12.74
CA SER A 221 5.80 1.39 12.85
C SER A 221 5.47 2.22 11.62
N VAL A 222 4.48 3.11 11.75
CA VAL A 222 4.06 4.01 10.66
C VAL A 222 5.19 4.94 10.24
N VAL A 223 5.85 5.57 11.21
CA VAL A 223 6.98 6.48 10.96
C VAL A 223 8.16 5.72 10.37
N GLY A 224 8.44 4.52 10.91
CA GLY A 224 9.49 3.65 10.38
C GLY A 224 9.23 3.25 8.93
N THR A 225 7.99 2.88 8.57
CA THR A 225 7.60 2.57 7.19
C THR A 225 7.84 3.77 6.25
N TYR A 226 7.56 4.99 6.69
CA TYR A 226 7.84 6.19 5.91
C TYR A 226 9.34 6.40 5.70
N LEU A 227 10.15 6.26 6.76
CA LEU A 227 11.61 6.36 6.67
C LEU A 227 12.19 5.25 5.78
N GLY A 228 11.69 4.03 5.88
CA GLY A 228 12.03 2.91 5.01
C GLY A 228 11.73 3.20 3.53
N ALA A 229 10.55 3.78 3.25
CA ALA A 229 10.17 4.18 1.90
C ALA A 229 11.09 5.27 1.32
N ILE A 230 11.47 6.26 2.14
CA ILE A 230 12.45 7.29 1.75
C ILE A 230 13.80 6.64 1.43
N MET A 231 14.29 5.78 2.32
CA MET A 231 15.59 5.11 2.17
C MET A 231 15.64 4.28 0.86
N LEU A 232 14.63 3.45 0.62
CA LEU A 232 14.58 2.62 -0.59
C LEU A 232 14.43 3.46 -1.86
N THR A 233 13.65 4.53 -1.81
CA THR A 233 13.50 5.45 -2.96
C THR A 233 14.81 6.19 -3.25
N LEU A 234 15.55 6.62 -2.23
CA LEU A 234 16.86 7.23 -2.39
C LEU A 234 17.87 6.22 -2.98
N LEU A 235 17.86 4.99 -2.48
CA LEU A 235 18.69 3.91 -3.02
C LEU A 235 18.42 3.68 -4.51
N GLY A 236 17.13 3.50 -4.88
CA GLY A 236 16.75 3.32 -6.28
C GLY A 236 17.12 4.53 -7.15
N THR A 237 17.03 5.75 -6.61
CA THR A 237 17.45 6.97 -7.32
C THR A 237 18.97 7.00 -7.54
N LEU A 238 19.74 6.67 -6.50
CA LEU A 238 21.22 6.57 -6.61
C LEU A 238 21.62 5.51 -7.64
N LEU A 239 21.00 4.33 -7.62
CA LEU A 239 21.28 3.28 -8.60
C LEU A 239 20.93 3.73 -10.03
N ASN A 240 19.84 4.49 -10.23
CA ASN A 240 19.53 5.07 -11.53
C ASN A 240 20.60 6.04 -12.03
N LEU A 241 21.23 6.81 -11.15
CA LEU A 241 22.32 7.75 -11.52
C LEU A 241 23.61 7.04 -11.93
N THR A 242 23.82 5.79 -11.52
CA THR A 242 25.01 5.01 -11.96
C THR A 242 24.93 4.56 -13.42
N GLY A 243 23.78 4.69 -14.08
CA GLY A 243 23.57 4.22 -15.46
C GLY A 243 23.51 2.69 -15.60
N LEU A 244 23.43 1.96 -14.49
CA LEU A 244 23.26 0.50 -14.51
C LEU A 244 21.90 0.13 -15.13
N GLU A 245 21.88 -0.98 -15.87
CA GLU A 245 20.63 -1.56 -16.37
C GLU A 245 19.70 -1.94 -15.22
N LYS A 246 18.38 -1.84 -15.46
CA LYS A 246 17.36 -2.12 -14.46
C LYS A 246 17.50 -3.50 -13.79
N GLY A 247 17.92 -4.51 -14.53
CA GLY A 247 18.16 -5.85 -13.98
C GLY A 247 19.18 -5.85 -12.84
N TRP A 248 20.32 -5.20 -13.04
CA TRP A 248 21.34 -5.06 -12.00
C TRP A 248 20.89 -4.23 -10.81
N GLN A 249 20.09 -3.18 -11.06
CA GLN A 249 19.49 -2.39 -9.98
C GLN A 249 18.62 -3.25 -9.06
N TYR A 250 17.77 -4.11 -9.61
CA TYR A 250 16.93 -5.04 -8.84
C TYR A 250 17.74 -6.07 -8.05
N VAL A 251 18.83 -6.59 -8.62
CA VAL A 251 19.72 -7.51 -7.90
C VAL A 251 20.36 -6.82 -6.69
N ILE A 252 20.87 -5.60 -6.87
CA ILE A 252 21.49 -4.83 -5.79
C ILE A 252 20.44 -4.47 -4.71
N GLU A 253 19.30 -3.96 -5.12
CA GLU A 253 18.19 -3.58 -4.22
C GLU A 253 17.72 -4.80 -3.40
N GLY A 254 17.48 -5.93 -4.06
CA GLY A 254 17.08 -7.18 -3.39
C GLY A 254 18.13 -7.69 -2.43
N SER A 255 19.42 -7.62 -2.80
CA SER A 255 20.53 -8.03 -1.93
C SER A 255 20.62 -7.16 -0.67
N ILE A 256 20.46 -5.84 -0.82
CA ILE A 256 20.48 -4.91 0.32
C ILE A 256 19.28 -5.18 1.25
N ILE A 257 18.09 -5.42 0.70
CA ILE A 257 16.89 -5.76 1.48
C ILE A 257 17.13 -7.03 2.30
N ILE A 258 17.69 -8.08 1.69
CA ILE A 258 18.01 -9.34 2.38
C ILE A 258 18.98 -9.09 3.52
N LEU A 259 20.08 -8.36 3.28
CA LEU A 259 21.08 -8.06 4.30
C LEU A 259 20.49 -7.26 5.48
N LEU A 260 19.63 -6.27 5.21
CA LEU A 260 18.96 -5.49 6.25
C LEU A 260 17.99 -6.35 7.08
N LEU A 261 17.25 -7.26 6.45
CA LEU A 261 16.35 -8.15 7.15
C LEU A 261 17.08 -9.18 8.02
N LEU A 262 18.19 -9.74 7.54
CA LEU A 262 19.04 -10.65 8.31
C LEU A 262 19.60 -9.95 9.55
N ASN A 263 20.12 -8.73 9.41
CA ASN A 263 20.65 -7.96 10.53
C ASN A 263 19.56 -7.58 11.55
N SER A 264 18.35 -7.26 11.09
CA SER A 264 17.20 -6.98 11.94
C SER A 264 16.74 -8.23 12.73
N SER A 265 16.87 -9.42 12.16
CA SER A 265 16.56 -10.69 12.84
C SER A 265 17.58 -11.04 13.91
N SER A 266 18.85 -10.75 13.70
CA SER A 266 19.94 -11.04 14.65
C SER A 266 19.89 -10.23 15.95
N GLN A 267 19.24 -9.07 15.97
CA GLN A 267 19.11 -8.24 17.18
C GLN A 267 18.02 -8.71 18.15
N LYS A 268 17.34 -9.83 17.89
CA LYS A 268 16.26 -10.37 18.73
C LYS A 268 16.67 -11.56 19.60
N HIS A 269 17.95 -11.94 19.59
CA HIS A 269 18.58 -12.89 20.49
C HIS A 269 19.56 -12.15 21.39
#